data_473cb2ec4676bce7e9cdd8a57efa1332
#
_entry.id   473cb2ec4676bce7e9cdd8a57efa1332
#
_cell.length_a   1.000
_cell.length_b   1.000
_cell.length_c   1.000
_cell.angle_alpha   90.00
_cell.angle_beta   90.00
_cell.angle_gamma   90.00
#
_symmetry.space_group_name_H-M   'P 1'
#
loop_
_entity.id
_entity.type
_entity.pdbx_description
1 polymer ?
#
loop_
_entity_poly.entity_id
_entity_poly.type
_entity_poly.pdbx_seq_one_letter_code
_entity_poly.pdbx_strand_id
1 'polypeptide(L)'
;MKYKEFLQYLEANLGAYKVFTNNAMQYQREKNSKRQPSKRWDEDKMQKASYDMWKKSMENLYNTLKREISSDIELIWLDYMEKNGIMESVNDGIRDMDFTSEG
;
A
#
# COMPACT_ATOMS: atom_id res chain seq x y z
N MET A 1 -7.83 -11.90 10.70
CA MET A 1 -6.66 -11.61 9.82
C MET A 1 -5.84 -10.49 10.43
N LYS A 2 -4.58 -10.74 10.68
CA LYS A 2 -3.67 -9.71 11.18
C LYS A 2 -3.25 -8.78 10.05
N TYR A 3 -2.78 -7.58 10.38
CA TYR A 3 -2.39 -6.59 9.37
C TYR A 3 -1.32 -7.11 8.42
N LYS A 4 -0.31 -7.81 8.95
CA LYS A 4 0.74 -8.42 8.12
C LYS A 4 0.16 -9.40 7.10
N GLU A 5 -0.77 -10.24 7.52
CA GLU A 5 -1.44 -11.20 6.66
C GLU A 5 -2.29 -10.51 5.59
N PHE A 6 -2.99 -9.44 5.99
CA PHE A 6 -3.78 -8.63 5.07
C PHE A 6 -2.90 -8.01 3.98
N LEU A 7 -1.77 -7.41 4.37
CA LEU A 7 -0.82 -6.84 3.41
C LEU A 7 -0.27 -7.88 2.47
N GLN A 8 0.12 -9.04 2.98
CA GLN A 8 0.63 -10.14 2.14
C GLN A 8 -0.41 -10.61 1.14
N TYR A 9 -1.66 -10.70 1.56
CA TYR A 9 -2.75 -11.08 0.66
C TYR A 9 -2.93 -10.05 -0.47
N LEU A 10 -2.93 -8.76 -0.14
CA LEU A 10 -3.03 -7.70 -1.15
C LEU A 10 -1.83 -7.74 -2.10
N GLU A 11 -0.63 -7.88 -1.56
CA GLU A 11 0.60 -7.91 -2.38
C GLU A 11 0.61 -9.07 -3.37
N ALA A 12 0.05 -10.21 -2.98
CA ALA A 12 0.00 -11.39 -3.84
C ALA A 12 -1.13 -11.35 -4.87
N ASN A 13 -2.23 -10.65 -4.59
CA ASN A 13 -3.46 -10.75 -5.38
C ASN A 13 -3.95 -9.44 -5.99
N LEU A 14 -3.35 -8.31 -5.62
CA LEU A 14 -3.80 -7.00 -6.07
C LEU A 14 -3.00 -6.53 -7.28
N GLY A 15 -3.65 -6.45 -8.45
CA GLY A 15 -2.97 -6.03 -9.67
C GLY A 15 -2.33 -4.65 -9.57
N ALA A 16 -2.99 -3.71 -8.90
CA ALA A 16 -2.47 -2.35 -8.74
C ALA A 16 -1.33 -2.22 -7.73
N TYR A 17 -0.99 -3.29 -7.00
CA TYR A 17 0.15 -3.23 -6.07
C TYR A 17 1.45 -2.82 -6.80
N LYS A 18 1.68 -3.39 -7.96
CA LYS A 18 2.87 -3.05 -8.77
C LYS A 18 2.83 -1.60 -9.24
N VAL A 19 1.65 -1.10 -9.57
CA VAL A 19 1.48 0.32 -9.92
C VAL A 19 1.86 1.20 -8.72
N PHE A 20 1.38 0.85 -7.55
CA PHE A 20 1.73 1.58 -6.32
C PHE A 20 3.24 1.58 -6.09
N THR A 21 3.88 0.42 -6.12
CA THR A 21 5.32 0.32 -5.83
C THR A 21 6.15 1.11 -6.84
N ASN A 22 5.80 1.06 -8.13
CA ASN A 22 6.51 1.81 -9.16
C ASN A 22 6.36 3.31 -8.94
N ASN A 23 5.15 3.77 -8.64
CA ASN A 23 4.90 5.19 -8.39
C ASN A 23 5.57 5.68 -7.11
N ALA A 24 5.53 4.88 -6.06
CA ALA A 24 6.20 5.20 -4.80
C ALA A 24 7.71 5.30 -4.97
N MET A 25 8.33 4.37 -5.72
CA MET A 25 9.75 4.42 -6.02
C MET A 25 10.12 5.64 -6.85
N GLN A 26 9.32 5.97 -7.86
CA GLN A 26 9.55 7.17 -8.66
C GLN A 26 9.50 8.42 -7.79
N TYR A 27 8.52 8.52 -6.89
CA TYR A 27 8.42 9.60 -5.94
C TYR A 27 9.68 9.69 -5.07
N GLN A 28 10.16 8.56 -4.54
CA GLN A 28 11.38 8.53 -3.72
C GLN A 28 12.62 8.96 -4.50
N ARG A 29 12.74 8.52 -5.77
CA ARG A 29 13.87 8.90 -6.63
C ARG A 29 13.87 10.39 -6.94
N GLU A 30 12.72 10.97 -7.23
CA GLU A 30 12.60 12.41 -7.48
C GLU A 30 12.97 13.22 -6.24
N LYS A 31 12.46 12.81 -5.09
CA LYS A 31 12.78 13.44 -3.81
C LYS A 31 14.28 13.31 -3.51
N ASN A 32 14.84 12.13 -3.78
CA ASN A 32 16.27 11.85 -3.55
C ASN A 32 17.18 12.69 -4.45
N SER A 33 16.78 12.93 -5.70
CA SER A 33 17.57 13.74 -6.63
C SER A 33 17.72 15.19 -6.18
N LYS A 34 16.82 15.68 -5.34
CA LYS A 34 16.84 17.04 -4.78
C LYS A 34 17.68 17.14 -3.52
N ARG A 35 18.12 16.01 -2.95
CA ARG A 35 19.01 16.02 -1.79
C ARG A 35 20.44 16.33 -2.21
N GLN A 36 21.22 16.90 -1.29
CA GLN A 36 22.64 17.07 -1.50
C GLN A 36 23.30 15.70 -1.69
N PRO A 37 24.33 15.58 -2.59
CA PRO A 37 24.94 14.28 -2.87
C PRO A 37 25.37 13.49 -1.65
N SER A 38 25.89 14.16 -0.63
CA SER A 38 26.32 13.51 0.63
C SER A 38 25.16 12.99 1.48
N LYS A 39 23.93 13.41 1.18
CA LYS A 39 22.73 13.03 1.94
C LYS A 39 21.77 12.15 1.12
N ARG A 40 22.17 11.74 -0.06
CA ARG A 40 21.33 10.88 -0.89
C ARG A 40 21.24 9.47 -0.32
N TRP A 41 20.06 8.90 -0.47
CA TRP A 41 19.78 7.53 -0.04
C TRP A 41 20.20 6.55 -1.13
N ASP A 42 20.60 5.33 -0.71
CA ASP A 42 20.79 4.23 -1.64
C ASP A 42 19.44 3.61 -2.05
N GLU A 43 19.51 2.66 -2.97
CA GLU A 43 18.32 1.99 -3.51
C GLU A 43 17.55 1.25 -2.42
N ASP A 44 18.24 0.55 -1.52
CA ASP A 44 17.60 -0.21 -0.44
C ASP A 44 16.81 0.69 0.49
N LYS A 45 17.35 1.84 0.83
CA LYS A 45 16.67 2.79 1.71
C LYS A 45 15.43 3.37 1.04
N MET A 46 15.49 3.65 -0.26
CA MET A 46 14.34 4.14 -1.02
C MET A 46 13.26 3.06 -1.13
N GLN A 47 13.65 1.78 -1.31
CA GLN A 47 12.69 0.67 -1.35
C GLN A 47 11.98 0.51 -0.01
N LYS A 48 12.70 0.61 1.09
CA LYS A 48 12.10 0.55 2.43
C LYS A 48 11.11 1.69 2.65
N ALA A 49 11.47 2.90 2.23
CA ALA A 49 10.59 4.06 2.33
C ALA A 49 9.32 3.87 1.48
N SER A 50 9.46 3.30 0.28
CA SER A 50 8.33 3.00 -0.59
C SER A 50 7.39 1.96 0.03
N TYR A 51 7.95 0.93 0.64
CA TYR A 51 7.16 -0.08 1.33
C TYR A 51 6.44 0.50 2.56
N ASP A 52 7.10 1.40 3.29
CA ASP A 52 6.47 2.10 4.42
C ASP A 52 5.29 2.95 3.94
N MET A 53 5.39 3.57 2.77
CA MET A 53 4.27 4.30 2.16
C MET A 53 3.10 3.35 1.89
N TRP A 54 3.36 2.15 1.38
CA TRP A 54 2.35 1.13 1.15
C TRP A 54 1.66 0.72 2.45
N LYS A 55 2.43 0.38 3.47
CA LYS A 55 1.88 -0.01 4.77
C LYS A 55 1.00 1.08 5.36
N LYS A 56 1.46 2.31 5.28
CA LYS A 56 0.72 3.45 5.82
C LYS A 56 -0.56 3.72 5.04
N SER A 57 -0.50 3.58 3.71
CA SER A 57 -1.66 3.81 2.84
C SER A 57 -2.78 2.81 3.10
N MET A 58 -2.44 1.56 3.44
CA MET A 58 -3.43 0.51 3.65
C MET A 58 -3.94 0.42 5.08
N GLU A 59 -3.34 1.16 6.01
CA GLU A 59 -3.68 1.07 7.44
C GLU A 59 -5.13 1.46 7.72
N ASN A 60 -5.60 2.56 7.16
CA ASN A 60 -6.98 3.01 7.38
C ASN A 60 -7.99 2.01 6.84
N LEU A 61 -7.72 1.44 5.68
CA LEU A 61 -8.57 0.41 5.09
C LEU A 61 -8.65 -0.81 6.01
N TYR A 62 -7.49 -1.28 6.47
CA TYR A 62 -7.44 -2.43 7.38
C TYR A 62 -8.24 -2.17 8.66
N ASN A 63 -8.04 -1.02 9.27
CA ASN A 63 -8.73 -0.68 10.52
C ASN A 63 -10.24 -0.58 10.31
N THR A 64 -10.68 -0.05 9.17
CA THR A 64 -12.10 0.02 8.81
C THR A 64 -12.67 -1.38 8.65
N LEU A 65 -11.99 -2.26 7.91
CA LEU A 65 -12.43 -3.63 7.71
C LEU A 65 -12.47 -4.41 9.03
N LYS A 66 -11.49 -4.19 9.88
CA LYS A 66 -11.44 -4.84 11.19
C LYS A 66 -12.68 -4.53 12.03
N ARG A 67 -13.13 -3.27 12.02
CA ARG A 67 -14.35 -2.86 12.71
C ARG A 67 -15.60 -3.47 12.07
N GLU A 68 -15.67 -3.47 10.75
CA GLU A 68 -16.83 -3.96 10.00
C GLU A 68 -16.98 -5.47 10.12
N ILE A 69 -15.89 -6.20 10.01
CA ILE A 69 -15.91 -7.67 10.00
C ILE A 69 -16.05 -8.24 11.39
N SER A 70 -15.43 -7.60 12.40
CA SER A 70 -15.49 -8.01 13.83
C SER A 70 -15.11 -9.47 14.05
N SER A 71 -14.14 -9.99 13.30
CA SER A 71 -13.66 -11.37 13.42
C SER A 71 -12.18 -11.43 13.04
N ASP A 72 -11.44 -12.37 13.63
CA ASP A 72 -10.05 -12.63 13.27
C ASP A 72 -9.92 -13.80 12.28
N ILE A 73 -11.02 -14.45 11.93
CA ILE A 73 -11.02 -15.62 11.06
C ILE A 73 -10.75 -15.21 9.62
N GLU A 74 -9.68 -15.75 9.03
CA GLU A 74 -9.25 -15.38 7.69
C GLU A 74 -10.32 -15.60 6.61
N LEU A 75 -11.01 -16.74 6.65
CA LEU A 75 -12.06 -17.04 5.67
C LEU A 75 -13.21 -16.03 5.72
N ILE A 76 -13.54 -15.52 6.90
CA ILE A 76 -14.57 -14.49 7.05
C ILE A 76 -14.11 -13.19 6.42
N TRP A 77 -12.83 -12.82 6.58
CA TRP A 77 -12.25 -11.65 5.94
C TRP A 77 -12.28 -11.77 4.42
N LEU A 78 -11.86 -12.91 3.88
CA LEU A 78 -11.83 -13.13 2.44
C LEU A 78 -13.22 -13.09 1.83
N ASP A 79 -14.21 -13.71 2.49
CA ASP A 79 -15.60 -13.70 2.07
C ASP A 79 -16.16 -12.26 2.05
N TYR A 80 -15.92 -11.50 3.10
CA TYR A 80 -16.36 -10.11 3.19
C TYR A 80 -15.75 -9.27 2.08
N MET A 81 -14.45 -9.41 1.85
CA MET A 81 -13.74 -8.64 0.83
C MET A 81 -14.26 -8.95 -0.57
N GLU A 82 -14.56 -10.21 -0.85
CA GLU A 82 -15.14 -10.62 -2.14
C GLU A 82 -16.54 -10.06 -2.32
N LYS A 83 -17.40 -10.24 -1.33
CA LYS A 83 -18.80 -9.79 -1.40
C LYS A 83 -18.94 -8.27 -1.56
N ASN A 84 -18.00 -7.53 -1.03
CA ASN A 84 -18.04 -6.06 -1.06
C ASN A 84 -17.12 -5.43 -2.11
N GLY A 85 -16.52 -6.24 -2.98
CA GLY A 85 -15.67 -5.73 -4.06
C GLY A 85 -14.48 -4.92 -3.58
N ILE A 86 -13.91 -5.29 -2.44
CA ILE A 86 -12.82 -4.52 -1.82
C ILE A 86 -11.59 -4.46 -2.73
N MET A 87 -11.24 -5.57 -3.38
CA MET A 87 -10.05 -5.59 -4.25
C MET A 87 -10.20 -4.64 -5.43
N GLU A 88 -11.37 -4.57 -6.04
CA GLU A 88 -11.64 -3.63 -7.12
C GLU A 88 -11.55 -2.19 -6.65
N SER A 89 -12.14 -1.89 -5.51
CA SER A 89 -12.09 -0.55 -4.91
C SER A 89 -10.65 -0.12 -4.61
N VAL A 90 -9.83 -1.02 -4.08
CA VAL A 90 -8.43 -0.73 -3.78
C VAL A 90 -7.64 -0.52 -5.07
N ASN A 91 -7.85 -1.36 -6.09
CA ASN A 91 -7.22 -1.19 -7.39
C ASN A 91 -7.52 0.19 -8.00
N ASP A 92 -8.78 0.58 -8.00
CA ASP A 92 -9.21 1.86 -8.53
C ASP A 92 -8.63 3.03 -7.73
N GLY A 93 -8.65 2.92 -6.41
CA GLY A 93 -8.08 3.93 -5.53
C GLY A 93 -6.58 4.14 -5.74
N ILE A 94 -5.83 3.07 -5.95
CA ILE A 94 -4.38 3.15 -6.21
C ILE A 94 -4.11 3.81 -7.55
N ARG A 95 -4.86 3.48 -8.60
CA ARG A 95 -4.68 4.07 -9.92
C ARG A 95 -4.99 5.56 -9.94
N ASP A 96 -5.89 6.01 -9.07
CA ASP A 96 -6.24 7.43 -8.95
C ASP A 96 -5.35 8.19 -7.96
N MET A 97 -4.45 7.49 -7.27
CA MET A 97 -3.61 8.08 -6.24
C MET A 97 -2.55 9.01 -6.82
N ASP A 98 -2.42 10.20 -6.24
CA ASP A 98 -1.42 11.18 -6.66
C ASP A 98 -0.27 11.23 -5.65
N PHE A 99 0.90 10.77 -6.08
CA PHE A 99 2.11 10.75 -5.26
C PHE A 99 2.85 12.08 -5.25
N THR A 100 2.50 13.00 -6.16
CA THR A 100 3.21 14.27 -6.29
C THR A 100 2.63 15.38 -5.42
N SER A 101 1.41 15.18 -4.89
CA SER A 101 0.71 16.17 -4.10
C SER A 101 1.17 16.26 -2.65
N GLU A 102 2.01 15.34 -2.20
CA GLU A 102 2.63 15.43 -0.89
C GLU A 102 3.75 16.46 -0.93
N GLY A 103 3.42 17.63 -0.47
CA GLY A 103 4.35 18.74 -0.40
C GLY A 103 5.49 18.51 0.58
#